data_5482e1720bfee5a2f2fca0de606ffe40
#
_entry.id   5482e1720bfee5a2f2fca0de606ffe40
#
_cell.length_a   1.000
_cell.length_b   1.000
_cell.length_c   1.000
_cell.angle_alpha   90.00
_cell.angle_beta   90.00
_cell.angle_gamma   90.00
#
_symmetry.space_group_name_H-M   'P 1'
#
loop_
_entity.id
_entity.type
_entity.pdbx_description
1 polymer ?
#
loop_
_entity_poly.entity_id
_entity_poly.type
_entity_poly.pdbx_seq_one_letter_code
_entity_poly.pdbx_strand_id
1 'polypeptide(L)'
;NTDCVEIHTGKISNLIKSKKNYSIELNRIRKSSILANKLNIEVHAGHGLDYKTTKILKKIKEIQEFNIGHFIIGESIFFGLSKVIKNFKKIIRN
;
A
#
# COMPACT_ATOMS: atom_id res chain seq x y z
N ASN A 1 8.97 17.94 -13.08
CA ASN A 1 9.40 16.70 -12.43
C ASN A 1 9.08 16.73 -10.97
N THR A 2 8.26 15.85 -10.53
CA THR A 2 7.88 15.74 -9.13
C THR A 2 8.77 14.67 -8.47
N ASP A 3 9.40 15.04 -7.37
CA ASP A 3 10.08 14.05 -6.55
C ASP A 3 9.07 13.08 -5.99
N CYS A 4 9.48 11.85 -5.73
CA CYS A 4 8.61 10.89 -5.10
C CYS A 4 9.29 10.24 -3.90
N VAL A 5 8.49 9.81 -2.95
CA VAL A 5 8.94 9.07 -1.78
C VAL A 5 8.11 7.79 -1.67
N GLU A 6 8.77 6.69 -1.38
CA GLU A 6 8.08 5.45 -1.09
C GLU A 6 8.01 5.26 0.42
N ILE A 7 6.80 5.14 0.94
CA ILE A 7 6.59 4.83 2.34
C ILE A 7 6.65 3.32 2.51
N HIS A 8 7.54 2.87 3.41
CA HIS A 8 7.73 1.46 3.68
C HIS A 8 6.56 0.92 4.49
N THR A 9 5.85 -0.06 3.96
CA THR A 9 4.61 -0.58 4.54
C THR A 9 4.74 -1.97 5.14
N GLY A 10 5.97 -2.47 5.30
CA GLY A 10 6.20 -3.80 5.87
C GLY A 10 5.73 -3.94 7.31
N LYS A 11 5.95 -2.90 8.12
CA LYS A 11 5.56 -2.94 9.54
C LYS A 11 4.05 -3.03 9.70
N ILE A 12 3.28 -2.20 8.99
CA ILE A 12 1.82 -2.25 9.09
C ILE A 12 1.28 -3.57 8.53
N SER A 13 1.87 -4.08 7.46
CA SER A 13 1.49 -5.37 6.90
C SER A 13 1.66 -6.49 7.92
N ASN A 14 2.80 -6.50 8.62
CA ASN A 14 3.06 -7.51 9.66
C ASN A 14 2.07 -7.39 10.83
N LEU A 15 1.74 -6.17 11.24
CA LEU A 15 0.77 -5.96 12.32
C LEU A 15 -0.61 -6.47 11.93
N ILE A 16 -1.03 -6.22 10.70
CA ILE A 16 -2.31 -6.69 10.18
C ILE A 16 -2.34 -8.22 10.12
N LYS A 17 -1.30 -8.85 9.59
CA LYS A 17 -1.20 -10.31 9.49
C LYS A 17 -1.21 -10.98 10.86
N SER A 18 -0.60 -10.34 11.86
CA SER A 18 -0.53 -10.85 13.22
C SER A 18 -1.76 -10.51 14.06
N LYS A 19 -2.74 -9.84 13.46
CA LYS A 19 -3.97 -9.38 14.12
C LYS A 19 -3.68 -8.48 15.32
N LYS A 20 -2.61 -7.71 15.25
CA LYS A 20 -2.24 -6.73 16.26
C LYS A 20 -2.80 -5.36 15.89
N ASN A 21 -2.84 -4.45 16.88
CA ASN A 21 -3.29 -3.10 16.65
C ASN A 21 -2.31 -2.36 15.75
N TYR A 22 -2.81 -1.81 14.65
CA TYR A 22 -1.99 -1.08 13.67
C TYR A 22 -2.31 0.42 13.60
N SER A 23 -3.14 0.92 14.52
CA SER A 23 -3.62 2.32 14.48
C SER A 23 -2.49 3.34 14.53
N ILE A 24 -1.48 3.11 15.37
CA ILE A 24 -0.35 4.03 15.51
C ILE A 24 0.45 4.09 14.20
N GLU A 25 0.72 2.92 13.63
CA GLU A 25 1.48 2.84 12.39
C GLU A 25 0.68 3.44 11.21
N LEU A 26 -0.61 3.16 11.14
CA LEU A 26 -1.48 3.74 10.12
C LEU A 26 -1.49 5.27 10.21
N ASN A 27 -1.56 5.80 11.43
CA ASN A 27 -1.54 7.25 11.65
C ASN A 27 -0.20 7.86 11.23
N ARG A 28 0.90 7.18 11.51
CA ARG A 28 2.24 7.60 11.07
C ARG A 28 2.31 7.69 9.54
N ILE A 29 1.81 6.68 8.86
CA ILE A 29 1.79 6.65 7.39
C ILE A 29 0.92 7.79 6.86
N ARG A 30 -0.24 8.00 7.45
CA ARG A 30 -1.15 9.09 7.03
C ARG A 30 -0.50 10.45 7.19
N LYS A 31 0.09 10.73 8.34
CA LYS A 31 0.76 12.01 8.60
C LYS A 31 1.93 12.25 7.66
N SER A 32 2.74 11.22 7.41
CA SER A 32 3.87 11.31 6.48
C SER A 32 3.39 11.59 5.06
N SER A 33 2.29 10.94 4.65
CA SER A 33 1.72 11.12 3.32
C SER A 33 1.17 12.55 3.13
N ILE A 34 0.49 13.07 4.13
CA ILE A 34 -0.05 14.43 4.10
C ILE A 34 1.09 15.45 4.03
N LEU A 35 2.14 15.26 4.82
CA LEU A 35 3.29 16.16 4.81
C LEU A 35 3.98 16.16 3.45
N ALA A 36 4.23 14.98 2.89
CA ALA A 36 4.87 14.86 1.58
C ALA A 36 4.02 15.55 0.50
N ASN A 37 2.72 15.37 0.55
CA ASN A 37 1.81 15.99 -0.40
C ASN A 37 1.85 17.52 -0.31
N LYS A 38 1.94 18.06 0.90
CA LYS A 38 2.08 19.52 1.10
C LYS A 38 3.38 20.06 0.52
N LEU A 39 4.41 19.25 0.47
CA LEU A 39 5.71 19.61 -0.10
C LEU A 39 5.79 19.32 -1.60
N ASN A 40 4.68 18.96 -2.23
CA ASN A 40 4.60 18.60 -3.63
C ASN A 40 5.45 17.38 -3.98
N ILE A 41 5.57 16.45 -3.03
CA ILE A 41 6.27 15.19 -3.22
C ILE A 41 5.23 14.10 -3.44
N GLU A 42 5.38 13.34 -4.53
CA GLU A 42 4.50 12.22 -4.84
C GLU A 42 4.70 11.09 -3.85
N VAL A 43 3.60 10.52 -3.35
CA VAL A 43 3.65 9.50 -2.31
C VAL A 43 3.32 8.13 -2.90
N HIS A 44 4.24 7.20 -2.74
CA HIS A 44 4.07 5.81 -3.11
C HIS A 44 4.10 4.95 -1.86
N ALA A 45 3.36 3.87 -1.85
CA ALA A 45 3.41 2.89 -0.77
C ALA A 45 3.94 1.58 -1.31
N GLY A 46 4.86 0.96 -0.58
CA GLY A 46 5.45 -0.28 -1.05
C GLY A 46 6.04 -1.10 0.08
N HIS A 47 6.32 -2.35 -0.23
CA HIS A 47 6.91 -3.36 0.64
C HIS A 47 5.86 -4.06 1.51
N GLY A 48 5.73 -5.35 1.30
CA GLY A 48 4.85 -6.20 2.10
C GLY A 48 3.37 -6.04 1.82
N LEU A 49 2.99 -5.36 0.72
CA LEU A 49 1.58 -5.13 0.40
C LEU A 49 0.88 -6.41 -0.05
N ASP A 50 -0.29 -6.66 0.52
CA ASP A 50 -1.20 -7.70 0.11
C ASP A 50 -2.59 -7.07 -0.08
N TYR A 51 -3.60 -7.89 -0.35
CA TYR A 51 -4.97 -7.38 -0.56
C TYR A 51 -5.49 -6.61 0.64
N LYS A 52 -5.33 -7.17 1.84
CA LYS A 52 -5.88 -6.58 3.06
C LYS A 52 -5.20 -5.27 3.41
N THR A 53 -3.87 -5.24 3.35
CA THR A 53 -3.09 -4.04 3.65
C THR A 53 -3.39 -2.94 2.63
N THR A 54 -3.44 -3.28 1.34
CA THR A 54 -3.76 -2.33 0.28
C THR A 54 -5.16 -1.74 0.48
N LYS A 55 -6.12 -2.58 0.85
CA LYS A 55 -7.48 -2.11 1.10
C LYS A 55 -7.54 -1.08 2.23
N ILE A 56 -6.74 -1.27 3.26
CA ILE A 56 -6.67 -0.32 4.38
C ILE A 56 -5.97 0.97 3.94
N LEU A 57 -4.84 0.86 3.27
CA LEU A 57 -4.02 2.02 2.89
C LEU A 57 -4.64 2.86 1.78
N LYS A 58 -5.48 2.30 0.93
CA LYS A 58 -6.10 3.07 -0.15
C LYS A 58 -7.00 4.19 0.37
N LYS A 59 -7.39 4.15 1.63
CA LYS A 59 -8.19 5.20 2.26
C LYS A 59 -7.38 6.47 2.48
N ILE A 60 -6.06 6.40 2.40
CA ILE A 60 -5.19 7.56 2.47
C ILE A 60 -5.08 8.13 1.06
N LYS A 61 -5.78 9.24 0.82
CA LYS A 61 -5.90 9.83 -0.53
C LYS A 61 -4.58 10.31 -1.09
N GLU A 62 -3.65 10.69 -0.22
CA GLU A 62 -2.34 11.21 -0.60
C GLU A 62 -1.42 10.15 -1.20
N ILE A 63 -1.71 8.88 -0.99
CA ILE A 63 -0.93 7.80 -1.60
C ILE A 63 -1.38 7.63 -3.05
N GLN A 64 -0.48 7.88 -3.98
CA GLN A 64 -0.79 7.93 -5.41
C GLN A 64 -0.47 6.64 -6.13
N GLU A 65 0.41 5.80 -5.57
CA GLU A 65 0.84 4.58 -6.22
C GLU A 65 1.17 3.50 -5.19
N PHE A 66 0.84 2.25 -5.53
CA PHE A 66 1.10 1.09 -4.68
C PHE A 66 2.02 0.11 -5.40
N ASN A 67 3.16 -0.20 -4.79
CA ASN A 67 4.13 -1.16 -5.32
C ASN A 67 3.89 -2.52 -4.69
N ILE A 68 3.22 -3.39 -5.44
CA ILE A 68 2.73 -4.69 -4.92
C ILE A 68 3.36 -5.88 -5.65
N GLY A 69 4.50 -5.68 -6.30
CA GLY A 69 5.11 -6.68 -7.17
C GLY A 69 5.37 -8.03 -6.50
N HIS A 70 5.89 -8.03 -5.28
CA HIS A 70 6.20 -9.29 -4.56
C HIS A 70 4.95 -10.13 -4.31
N PHE A 71 3.86 -9.49 -3.89
CA PHE A 71 2.62 -10.21 -3.66
C PHE A 71 2.05 -10.75 -4.97
N ILE A 72 2.09 -9.95 -6.04
CA ILE A 72 1.60 -10.37 -7.35
C ILE A 72 2.35 -11.61 -7.83
N ILE A 73 3.68 -11.64 -7.68
CA ILE A 73 4.49 -12.79 -8.09
C ILE A 73 4.09 -14.04 -7.30
N GLY A 74 3.99 -13.93 -5.97
CA GLY A 74 3.62 -15.05 -5.12
C GLY A 74 2.24 -15.59 -5.40
N GLU A 75 1.25 -14.72 -5.49
CA GLU A 75 -0.13 -15.12 -5.76
C GLU A 75 -0.30 -15.69 -7.17
N SER A 76 0.48 -15.20 -8.14
CA SER A 76 0.39 -15.66 -9.52
C SER A 76 0.76 -17.13 -9.69
N ILE A 77 1.58 -17.68 -8.80
CA ILE A 77 1.93 -19.10 -8.82
C ILE A 77 0.68 -19.95 -8.56
N PHE A 78 -0.24 -19.48 -7.72
CA PHE A 78 -1.42 -20.23 -7.33
C PHE A 78 -2.68 -19.84 -8.11
N PHE A 79 -2.84 -18.57 -8.46
CA PHE A 79 -4.11 -18.04 -8.97
C PHE A 79 -4.02 -17.46 -10.39
N GLY A 80 -2.82 -17.30 -10.91
CA GLY A 80 -2.61 -16.67 -12.21
C GLY A 80 -2.51 -15.15 -12.12
N LEU A 81 -1.60 -14.59 -12.91
CA LEU A 81 -1.27 -13.16 -12.88
C LEU A 81 -2.46 -12.28 -13.20
N SER A 82 -3.23 -12.66 -14.22
CA SER A 82 -4.39 -11.87 -14.66
C SER A 82 -5.40 -11.68 -13.54
N LYS A 83 -5.72 -12.76 -12.82
CA LYS A 83 -6.68 -12.71 -11.72
C LYS A 83 -6.19 -11.85 -10.56
N VAL A 84 -4.91 -11.97 -10.21
CA VAL A 84 -4.31 -11.20 -9.11
C VAL A 84 -4.33 -9.71 -9.43
N ILE A 85 -3.93 -9.33 -10.63
CA ILE A 85 -3.95 -7.94 -11.06
C ILE A 85 -5.36 -7.38 -11.04
N LYS A 86 -6.33 -8.16 -11.52
CA LYS A 86 -7.74 -7.76 -11.52
C LYS A 86 -8.26 -7.49 -10.11
N ASN A 87 -7.90 -8.35 -9.15
CA ASN A 87 -8.30 -8.18 -7.76
C ASN A 87 -7.73 -6.89 -7.17
N PHE A 88 -6.46 -6.58 -7.41
CA PHE A 88 -5.86 -5.34 -6.94
C PHE A 88 -6.50 -4.11 -7.57
N LYS A 89 -6.74 -4.14 -8.87
CA LYS A 89 -7.41 -3.03 -9.56
C LYS A 89 -8.79 -2.76 -8.98
N LYS A 90 -9.54 -3.80 -8.67
CA LYS A 90 -10.85 -3.67 -8.04
C LYS A 90 -10.76 -2.99 -6.67
N ILE A 91 -9.80 -3.36 -5.86
CA ILE A 91 -9.59 -2.77 -4.53
C ILE A 91 -9.23 -1.29 -4.66
N ILE A 92 -8.28 -0.96 -5.52
CA ILE A 92 -7.76 0.39 -5.66
C ILE A 92 -8.79 1.35 -6.23
N ARG A 93 -9.60 0.90 -7.19
CA ARG A 93 -10.62 1.74 -7.84
C ARG A 93 -11.84 2.02 -6.96
N ASN A 94 -12.14 1.12 -6.06
CA ASN A 94 -13.27 1.30 -5.15
C ASN A 94 -12.87 2.09 -3.92
#